data_bfb65fc1c24db7c89011f9d285fefa95
#
_entry.id   bfb65fc1c24db7c89011f9d285fefa95
#
_cell.length_a   1.000
_cell.length_b   1.000
_cell.length_c   1.000
_cell.angle_alpha   90.00
_cell.angle_beta   90.00
_cell.angle_gamma   90.00
#
_symmetry.space_group_name_H-M   'P 1'
#
loop_
_entity.id
_entity.type
_entity.pdbx_description
1 polymer ?
#
loop_
_entity_poly.entity_id
_entity_poly.type
_entity_poly.pdbx_seq_one_letter_code
_entity_poly.pdbx_strand_id
1 'polypeptide(L)'
;MGVKNMKKDKIILTDCDGVILDWEEGFSVWMEHHGHKKVEGYQFLYNIGQRYGMSSEAGNKLVKQFNESAAIGFLPPLRDAQFFVKKLHEQHQYKFICITSLSLDPYAKYLRERNLKKLMGDAFIDVICLDTGADKDKILKDYGIKYPNNYWIEDKPENVDWGIDAGLKGILIEHGHNMDY
;
A
#
# COMPACT_ATOMS: atom_id res chain seq x y z
N MET A 1 14.09 26.18 -33.78
CA MET A 1 14.04 26.02 -32.30
C MET A 1 13.45 24.66 -32.00
N GLY A 2 14.28 23.71 -31.58
CA GLY A 2 13.83 22.33 -31.33
C GLY A 2 12.98 22.26 -30.07
N VAL A 3 11.75 21.77 -30.20
CA VAL A 3 10.91 21.37 -29.08
C VAL A 3 11.66 20.23 -28.38
N LYS A 4 12.25 20.50 -27.20
CA LYS A 4 12.74 19.46 -26.31
C LYS A 4 11.54 18.57 -26.00
N ASN A 5 11.51 17.36 -26.57
CA ASN A 5 10.62 16.30 -26.12
C ASN A 5 10.94 16.06 -24.64
N MET A 6 10.17 16.66 -23.75
CA MET A 6 10.17 16.31 -22.34
C MET A 6 9.71 14.86 -22.28
N LYS A 7 10.65 13.93 -22.01
CA LYS A 7 10.30 12.54 -21.71
C LYS A 7 9.26 12.58 -20.59
N LYS A 8 8.04 12.16 -20.87
CA LYS A 8 6.99 12.06 -19.88
C LYS A 8 7.50 11.13 -18.77
N ASP A 9 7.56 11.61 -17.54
CA ASP A 9 8.01 10.79 -16.40
C ASP A 9 7.18 9.50 -16.35
N LYS A 10 7.86 8.37 -16.28
CA LYS A 10 7.23 7.06 -16.14
C LYS A 10 6.82 6.88 -14.69
N ILE A 11 5.59 7.22 -14.35
CA ILE A 11 5.06 7.12 -12.99
C ILE A 11 4.19 5.88 -12.86
N ILE A 12 4.35 5.16 -11.76
CA ILE A 12 3.44 4.12 -11.28
C ILE A 12 2.87 4.59 -9.94
N LEU A 13 1.55 4.61 -9.84
CA LEU A 13 0.85 4.83 -8.59
C LEU A 13 0.63 3.47 -7.92
N THR A 14 0.82 3.38 -6.61
CA THR A 14 0.69 2.09 -5.90
C THR A 14 0.20 2.29 -4.49
N ASP A 15 -0.58 1.34 -3.98
CA ASP A 15 -0.71 1.16 -2.54
C ASP A 15 0.61 0.66 -1.94
N CYS A 16 0.67 0.54 -0.65
CA CYS A 16 1.85 0.09 0.08
C CYS A 16 1.64 -1.26 0.73
N ASP A 17 0.64 -1.35 1.60
CA ASP A 17 0.36 -2.51 2.43
C ASP A 17 -0.34 -3.60 1.61
N GLY A 18 0.18 -4.83 1.60
CA GLY A 18 -0.33 -5.87 0.73
C GLY A 18 0.06 -5.74 -0.75
N VAL A 19 0.81 -4.71 -1.14
CA VAL A 19 1.30 -4.49 -2.51
C VAL A 19 2.83 -4.43 -2.56
N ILE A 20 3.42 -3.55 -1.77
CA ILE A 20 4.88 -3.33 -1.72
C ILE A 20 5.48 -3.92 -0.45
N LEU A 21 4.81 -3.72 0.68
CA LEU A 21 5.24 -4.19 2.00
C LEU A 21 4.29 -5.26 2.53
N ASP A 22 4.85 -6.25 3.20
CA ASP A 22 4.10 -7.31 3.88
C ASP A 22 3.60 -6.81 5.25
N TRP A 23 2.53 -6.01 5.18
CA TRP A 23 1.86 -5.48 6.36
C TRP A 23 1.28 -6.62 7.21
N GLU A 24 0.75 -7.66 6.55
CA GLU A 24 0.11 -8.79 7.25
C GLU A 24 1.11 -9.55 8.13
N GLU A 25 2.31 -9.82 7.62
CA GLU A 25 3.36 -10.45 8.41
C GLU A 25 3.77 -9.56 9.59
N GLY A 26 4.05 -8.29 9.34
CA GLY A 26 4.41 -7.35 10.40
C GLY A 26 3.33 -7.21 11.48
N PHE A 27 2.07 -7.09 11.07
CA PHE A 27 0.93 -7.02 11.98
C PHE A 27 0.75 -8.33 12.76
N SER A 28 0.92 -9.49 12.11
CA SER A 28 0.79 -10.79 12.76
C SER A 28 1.81 -10.99 13.88
N VAL A 29 3.07 -10.65 13.61
CA VAL A 29 4.14 -10.70 14.62
C VAL A 29 3.83 -9.76 15.78
N TRP A 30 3.37 -8.54 15.49
CA TRP A 30 2.99 -7.56 16.50
C TRP A 30 1.81 -8.06 17.36
N MET A 31 0.77 -8.65 16.73
CA MET A 31 -0.39 -9.23 17.43
C MET A 31 -0.01 -10.40 18.33
N GLU A 32 0.88 -11.29 17.87
CA GLU A 32 1.38 -12.39 18.68
C GLU A 32 2.10 -11.91 19.96
N HIS A 33 2.94 -10.89 19.82
CA HIS A 33 3.60 -10.24 20.97
C HIS A 33 2.61 -9.61 21.95
N HIS A 34 1.41 -9.26 21.50
CA HIS A 34 0.32 -8.75 22.34
C HIS A 34 -0.65 -9.84 22.82
N GLY A 35 -0.33 -11.13 22.58
CA GLY A 35 -1.11 -12.26 23.08
C GLY A 35 -2.34 -12.64 22.24
N HIS A 36 -2.48 -12.07 21.03
CA HIS A 36 -3.57 -12.39 20.11
C HIS A 36 -3.17 -13.51 19.14
N LYS A 37 -4.09 -14.44 18.90
CA LYS A 37 -3.88 -15.55 17.94
C LYS A 37 -4.91 -15.51 16.83
N LYS A 38 -4.47 -15.81 15.62
CA LYS A 38 -5.36 -15.94 14.45
C LYS A 38 -6.28 -17.15 14.61
N VAL A 39 -7.51 -17.03 14.10
CA VAL A 39 -8.45 -18.14 13.99
C VAL A 39 -8.13 -19.01 12.77
N GLU A 40 -8.69 -20.23 12.73
CA GLU A 40 -8.59 -21.08 11.55
C GLU A 40 -9.30 -20.43 10.34
N GLY A 41 -8.70 -20.50 9.15
CA GLY A 41 -9.25 -19.89 7.93
C GLY A 41 -9.08 -18.39 7.82
N TYR A 42 -8.30 -17.77 8.69
CA TYR A 42 -8.07 -16.30 8.72
C TYR A 42 -7.63 -15.72 7.37
N GLN A 43 -6.93 -16.49 6.55
CA GLN A 43 -6.36 -16.05 5.27
C GLN A 43 -7.42 -15.65 4.23
N PHE A 44 -8.67 -16.11 4.41
CA PHE A 44 -9.81 -15.76 3.55
C PHE A 44 -10.66 -14.62 4.11
N LEU A 45 -10.31 -14.09 5.27
CA LEU A 45 -11.04 -13.02 5.93
C LEU A 45 -10.34 -11.69 5.71
N TYR A 46 -11.06 -10.68 5.21
CA TYR A 46 -10.54 -9.32 5.10
C TYR A 46 -10.56 -8.59 6.46
N ASN A 47 -11.65 -8.75 7.22
CA ASN A 47 -11.86 -8.05 8.48
C ASN A 47 -10.91 -8.55 9.58
N ILE A 48 -10.07 -7.67 10.12
CA ILE A 48 -9.09 -8.01 11.16
C ILE A 48 -9.74 -8.53 12.43
N GLY A 49 -10.87 -7.97 12.86
CA GLY A 49 -11.59 -8.49 14.04
C GLY A 49 -11.96 -9.97 13.86
N GLN A 50 -12.49 -10.33 12.70
CA GLN A 50 -12.82 -11.73 12.39
C GLN A 50 -11.58 -12.62 12.37
N ARG A 51 -10.45 -12.15 11.83
CA ARG A 51 -9.18 -12.92 11.79
C ARG A 51 -8.67 -13.32 13.18
N TYR A 52 -8.98 -12.54 14.20
CA TYR A 52 -8.53 -12.75 15.58
C TYR A 52 -9.66 -13.06 16.56
N GLY A 53 -10.86 -13.38 16.06
CA GLY A 53 -12.00 -13.76 16.89
C GLY A 53 -12.52 -12.65 17.82
N MET A 54 -12.41 -11.39 17.39
CA MET A 54 -12.85 -10.21 18.14
C MET A 54 -13.81 -9.35 17.31
N SER A 55 -14.40 -8.31 17.91
CA SER A 55 -15.27 -7.39 17.18
C SER A 55 -14.47 -6.57 16.15
N SER A 56 -15.15 -6.13 15.07
CA SER A 56 -14.53 -5.25 14.06
C SER A 56 -13.96 -3.97 14.68
N GLU A 57 -14.65 -3.39 15.66
CA GLU A 57 -14.19 -2.20 16.37
C GLU A 57 -12.86 -2.44 17.12
N ALA A 58 -12.76 -3.56 17.84
CA ALA A 58 -11.53 -3.94 18.53
C ALA A 58 -10.39 -4.18 17.53
N GLY A 59 -10.67 -4.88 16.43
CA GLY A 59 -9.71 -5.11 15.35
C GLY A 59 -9.21 -3.78 14.75
N ASN A 60 -10.09 -2.87 14.40
CA ASN A 60 -9.75 -1.57 13.83
C ASN A 60 -8.89 -0.72 14.79
N LYS A 61 -9.17 -0.80 16.11
CA LYS A 61 -8.35 -0.12 17.12
C LYS A 61 -6.92 -0.65 17.16
N LEU A 62 -6.76 -1.98 17.06
CA LEU A 62 -5.42 -2.60 17.03
C LEU A 62 -4.68 -2.29 15.74
N VAL A 63 -5.37 -2.26 14.59
CA VAL A 63 -4.79 -1.79 13.31
C VAL A 63 -4.24 -0.38 13.45
N LYS A 64 -5.03 0.55 14.01
CA LYS A 64 -4.58 1.93 14.22
C LYS A 64 -3.37 1.99 15.15
N GLN A 65 -3.39 1.26 16.27
CA GLN A 65 -2.26 1.19 17.20
C GLN A 65 -0.98 0.68 16.54
N PHE A 66 -1.08 -0.36 15.71
CA PHE A 66 0.04 -0.88 14.95
C PHE A 66 0.57 0.13 13.94
N ASN A 67 -0.31 0.74 13.15
CA ASN A 67 0.05 1.74 12.14
C ASN A 67 0.73 2.97 12.73
N GLU A 68 0.46 3.31 13.99
CA GLU A 68 1.07 4.42 14.72
C GLU A 68 2.24 3.97 15.62
N SER A 69 2.59 2.68 15.62
CA SER A 69 3.71 2.14 16.37
C SER A 69 5.04 2.20 15.60
N ALA A 70 6.15 2.05 16.33
CA ALA A 70 7.47 1.96 15.70
C ALA A 70 7.61 0.76 14.74
N ALA A 71 6.81 -0.30 14.92
CA ALA A 71 6.86 -1.51 14.11
C ALA A 71 6.58 -1.24 12.62
N ILE A 72 5.75 -0.23 12.30
CA ILE A 72 5.41 0.13 10.91
C ILE A 72 6.63 0.53 10.06
N GLY A 73 7.72 0.95 10.70
CA GLY A 73 8.98 1.32 10.04
C GLY A 73 9.90 0.14 9.70
N PHE A 74 9.46 -1.09 9.96
CA PHE A 74 10.29 -2.30 9.82
C PHE A 74 9.58 -3.44 9.07
N LEU A 75 8.55 -3.13 8.30
CA LEU A 75 7.86 -4.13 7.49
C LEU A 75 8.79 -4.73 6.43
N PRO A 76 8.76 -6.05 6.22
CA PRO A 76 9.47 -6.68 5.12
C PRO A 76 8.82 -6.34 3.77
N PRO A 77 9.55 -6.48 2.64
CA PRO A 77 8.95 -6.37 1.33
C PRO A 77 7.99 -7.54 1.09
N LEU A 78 6.88 -7.27 0.40
CA LEU A 78 5.96 -8.33 -0.01
C LEU A 78 6.59 -9.13 -1.16
N ARG A 79 6.70 -10.46 -0.99
CA ARG A 79 7.15 -11.39 -2.03
C ARG A 79 8.38 -10.84 -2.80
N ASP A 80 8.24 -10.70 -4.11
CA ASP A 80 9.27 -10.22 -5.04
C ASP A 80 9.19 -8.71 -5.35
N ALA A 81 8.35 -7.96 -4.62
CA ALA A 81 8.14 -6.52 -4.85
C ALA A 81 9.46 -5.73 -4.83
N GLN A 82 10.38 -6.04 -3.90
CA GLN A 82 11.66 -5.36 -3.84
C GLN A 82 12.48 -5.52 -5.12
N PHE A 83 12.51 -6.73 -5.67
CA PHE A 83 13.24 -7.00 -6.91
C PHE A 83 12.65 -6.24 -8.10
N PHE A 84 11.33 -6.31 -8.27
CA PHE A 84 10.67 -5.68 -9.43
C PHE A 84 10.63 -4.16 -9.34
N VAL A 85 10.39 -3.58 -8.17
CA VAL A 85 10.43 -2.11 -7.99
C VAL A 85 11.82 -1.58 -8.34
N LYS A 86 12.88 -2.18 -7.82
CA LYS A 86 14.26 -1.79 -8.15
C LYS A 86 14.56 -1.96 -9.63
N LYS A 87 14.20 -3.09 -10.23
CA LYS A 87 14.40 -3.34 -11.66
C LYS A 87 13.69 -2.32 -12.53
N LEU A 88 12.43 -2.01 -12.24
CA LEU A 88 11.65 -1.00 -12.97
C LEU A 88 12.26 0.39 -12.81
N HIS A 89 12.73 0.73 -11.61
CA HIS A 89 13.36 2.01 -11.36
C HIS A 89 14.74 2.12 -12.04
N GLU A 90 15.64 1.21 -11.77
CA GLU A 90 17.05 1.30 -12.18
C GLU A 90 17.23 1.04 -13.69
N GLN A 91 16.52 0.06 -14.25
CA GLN A 91 16.67 -0.34 -15.65
C GLN A 91 15.70 0.36 -16.60
N HIS A 92 14.49 0.69 -16.11
CA HIS A 92 13.41 1.23 -16.95
C HIS A 92 13.02 2.66 -16.60
N GLN A 93 13.66 3.28 -15.59
CA GLN A 93 13.47 4.68 -15.17
C GLN A 93 12.04 5.00 -14.68
N TYR A 94 11.32 4.00 -14.18
CA TYR A 94 10.06 4.23 -13.49
C TYR A 94 10.30 4.87 -12.13
N LYS A 95 9.38 5.75 -11.74
CA LYS A 95 9.26 6.31 -10.40
C LYS A 95 7.92 5.92 -9.81
N PHE A 96 7.86 5.81 -8.51
CA PHE A 96 6.68 5.35 -7.80
C PHE A 96 6.14 6.47 -6.91
N ILE A 97 4.82 6.57 -6.83
CA ILE A 97 4.10 7.38 -5.85
C ILE A 97 3.23 6.41 -5.04
N CYS A 98 3.46 6.38 -3.74
CA CYS A 98 2.68 5.57 -2.82
C CYS A 98 1.47 6.35 -2.32
N ILE A 99 0.28 5.73 -2.34
CA ILE A 99 -0.96 6.27 -1.78
C ILE A 99 -1.51 5.21 -0.82
N THR A 100 -1.38 5.43 0.48
CA THR A 100 -1.64 4.41 1.51
C THR A 100 -2.55 4.94 2.63
N SER A 101 -3.52 4.13 3.07
CA SER A 101 -4.43 4.45 4.18
C SER A 101 -3.80 4.02 5.52
N LEU A 102 -2.66 4.61 5.85
CA LEU A 102 -1.83 4.27 7.00
C LEU A 102 -2.30 4.97 8.28
N SER A 103 -2.10 6.25 8.35
CA SER A 103 -2.43 7.17 9.45
C SER A 103 -2.07 8.59 9.05
N LEU A 104 -2.72 9.58 9.67
CA LEU A 104 -2.37 11.00 9.55
C LEU A 104 -1.25 11.42 10.51
N ASP A 105 -0.75 10.51 11.36
CA ASP A 105 0.41 10.77 12.21
C ASP A 105 1.66 11.03 11.36
N PRO A 106 2.28 12.22 11.47
CA PRO A 106 3.51 12.54 10.72
C PRO A 106 4.67 11.57 11.00
N TYR A 107 4.72 10.99 12.20
CA TYR A 107 5.76 10.02 12.55
C TYR A 107 5.54 8.67 11.86
N ALA A 108 4.29 8.21 11.74
CA ALA A 108 3.97 7.03 10.94
C ALA A 108 4.35 7.22 9.47
N LYS A 109 4.04 8.39 8.88
CA LYS A 109 4.50 8.74 7.53
C LYS A 109 6.02 8.68 7.40
N TYR A 110 6.75 9.32 8.32
CA TYR A 110 8.22 9.30 8.33
C TYR A 110 8.78 7.88 8.38
N LEU A 111 8.21 7.02 9.22
CA LEU A 111 8.63 5.62 9.33
C LEU A 111 8.38 4.84 8.03
N ARG A 112 7.24 5.08 7.37
CA ARG A 112 6.89 4.50 6.07
C ARG A 112 7.88 4.92 4.98
N GLU A 113 8.14 6.22 4.86
CA GLU A 113 9.11 6.76 3.90
C GLU A 113 10.51 6.17 4.12
N ARG A 114 10.95 6.10 5.38
CA ARG A 114 12.23 5.50 5.75
C ARG A 114 12.31 4.01 5.40
N ASN A 115 11.23 3.24 5.65
CA ASN A 115 11.18 1.82 5.33
C ASN A 115 11.26 1.59 3.82
N LEU A 116 10.44 2.31 3.04
CA LEU A 116 10.49 2.26 1.58
C LEU A 116 11.87 2.66 1.04
N LYS A 117 12.47 3.75 1.54
CA LYS A 117 13.81 4.18 1.15
C LYS A 117 14.87 3.11 1.43
N LYS A 118 14.83 2.48 2.59
CA LYS A 118 15.76 1.40 2.97
C LYS A 118 15.66 0.20 2.03
N LEU A 119 14.45 -0.20 1.66
CA LEU A 119 14.20 -1.40 0.85
C LEU A 119 14.30 -1.14 -0.65
N MET A 120 13.81 0.00 -1.13
CA MET A 120 13.59 0.29 -2.55
C MET A 120 14.54 1.37 -3.11
N GLY A 121 15.40 1.95 -2.28
CA GLY A 121 16.29 3.06 -2.70
C GLY A 121 15.51 4.33 -3.04
N ASP A 122 15.80 4.93 -4.19
CA ASP A 122 15.20 6.19 -4.66
C ASP A 122 13.97 5.98 -5.58
N ALA A 123 13.41 4.76 -5.61
CA ALA A 123 12.30 4.45 -6.49
C ALA A 123 11.03 5.24 -6.16
N PHE A 124 10.76 5.48 -4.87
CA PHE A 124 9.60 6.25 -4.41
C PHE A 124 9.93 7.74 -4.32
N ILE A 125 9.19 8.56 -5.06
CA ILE A 125 9.37 10.03 -5.09
C ILE A 125 8.38 10.76 -4.20
N ASP A 126 7.30 10.10 -3.80
CA ASP A 126 6.29 10.65 -2.88
C ASP A 126 5.56 9.53 -2.13
N VAL A 127 5.13 9.82 -0.90
CA VAL A 127 4.31 8.96 -0.07
C VAL A 127 3.15 9.78 0.51
N ILE A 128 1.94 9.46 0.07
CA ILE A 128 0.71 10.13 0.49
C ILE A 128 0.02 9.21 1.48
N CYS A 129 -0.07 9.66 2.73
CA CYS A 129 -0.76 8.96 3.78
C CYS A 129 -2.16 9.54 3.99
N LEU A 130 -3.15 8.66 3.97
CA LEU A 130 -4.52 8.93 4.40
C LEU A 130 -4.71 8.37 5.82
N ASP A 131 -5.81 8.72 6.46
CA ASP A 131 -6.14 8.14 7.77
C ASP A 131 -6.33 6.62 7.68
N THR A 132 -6.14 5.93 8.80
CA THR A 132 -6.27 4.47 8.87
C THR A 132 -7.63 4.02 8.35
N GLY A 133 -7.63 3.19 7.32
CA GLY A 133 -8.84 2.66 6.70
C GLY A 133 -9.63 3.66 5.86
N ALA A 134 -9.11 4.86 5.58
CA ALA A 134 -9.78 5.84 4.73
C ALA A 134 -9.89 5.35 3.28
N ASP A 135 -10.99 5.71 2.64
CA ASP A 135 -11.23 5.45 1.22
C ASP A 135 -10.31 6.30 0.34
N LYS A 136 -9.91 5.75 -0.81
CA LYS A 136 -8.97 6.40 -1.74
C LYS A 136 -9.66 7.09 -2.93
N ASP A 137 -10.98 7.06 -3.02
CA ASP A 137 -11.77 7.55 -4.16
C ASP A 137 -11.42 9.00 -4.55
N LYS A 138 -11.32 9.90 -3.59
CA LYS A 138 -11.03 11.32 -3.83
C LYS A 138 -9.62 11.55 -4.34
N ILE A 139 -8.64 10.96 -3.66
CA ILE A 139 -7.24 11.14 -4.04
C ILE A 139 -6.93 10.50 -5.40
N LEU A 140 -7.56 9.37 -5.72
CA LEU A 140 -7.41 8.72 -7.01
C LEU A 140 -7.99 9.55 -8.16
N LYS A 141 -9.09 10.28 -7.95
CA LYS A 141 -9.61 11.24 -8.94
C LYS A 141 -8.60 12.33 -9.26
N ASP A 142 -7.97 12.93 -8.26
CA ASP A 142 -6.97 13.97 -8.45
C ASP A 142 -5.74 13.42 -9.18
N TYR A 143 -5.29 12.23 -8.79
CA TYR A 143 -4.13 11.58 -9.40
C TYR A 143 -4.42 11.02 -10.80
N GLY A 144 -5.64 10.57 -11.09
CA GLY A 144 -6.08 10.19 -12.42
C GLY A 144 -6.04 11.35 -13.42
N ILE A 145 -6.42 12.56 -12.98
CA ILE A 145 -6.29 13.79 -13.78
C ILE A 145 -4.81 14.12 -14.02
N LYS A 146 -3.98 14.01 -12.99
CA LYS A 146 -2.55 14.37 -13.06
C LYS A 146 -1.73 13.36 -13.88
N TYR A 147 -2.07 12.08 -13.77
CA TYR A 147 -1.35 10.97 -14.39
C TYR A 147 -2.27 10.05 -15.22
N PRO A 148 -2.99 10.56 -16.22
CA PRO A 148 -3.96 9.78 -16.99
C PRO A 148 -3.31 8.58 -17.69
N ASN A 149 -3.98 7.43 -17.67
CA ASN A 149 -3.53 6.16 -18.22
C ASN A 149 -2.25 5.57 -17.59
N ASN A 150 -1.82 6.07 -16.43
CA ASN A 150 -0.75 5.43 -15.66
C ASN A 150 -1.30 4.23 -14.87
N TYR A 151 -0.40 3.35 -14.43
CA TYR A 151 -0.79 2.20 -13.62
C TYR A 151 -1.12 2.61 -12.18
N TRP A 152 -2.16 1.98 -11.63
CA TRP A 152 -2.52 1.98 -10.22
C TRP A 152 -2.51 0.54 -9.71
N ILE A 153 -1.66 0.21 -8.74
CA ILE A 153 -1.47 -1.14 -8.20
C ILE A 153 -2.02 -1.17 -6.77
N GLU A 154 -2.92 -2.12 -6.50
CA GLU A 154 -3.70 -2.17 -5.26
C GLU A 154 -4.08 -3.63 -4.95
N ASP A 155 -4.38 -3.96 -3.68
CA ASP A 155 -4.89 -5.27 -3.25
C ASP A 155 -6.36 -5.25 -2.82
N LYS A 156 -6.96 -4.07 -2.63
CA LYS A 156 -8.38 -3.91 -2.32
C LYS A 156 -9.18 -3.67 -3.61
N PRO A 157 -10.11 -4.58 -3.99
CA PRO A 157 -10.86 -4.48 -5.24
C PRO A 157 -11.56 -3.14 -5.47
N GLU A 158 -12.24 -2.61 -4.44
CA GLU A 158 -12.95 -1.34 -4.56
C GLU A 158 -12.00 -0.17 -4.90
N ASN A 159 -10.78 -0.18 -4.38
CA ASN A 159 -9.78 0.83 -4.71
C ASN A 159 -9.24 0.67 -6.14
N VAL A 160 -9.19 -0.57 -6.66
CA VAL A 160 -8.85 -0.81 -8.08
C VAL A 160 -9.91 -0.19 -8.97
N ASP A 161 -11.20 -0.43 -8.67
CA ASP A 161 -12.33 0.12 -9.42
C ASP A 161 -12.32 1.66 -9.40
N TRP A 162 -12.11 2.29 -8.25
CA TRP A 162 -11.98 3.75 -8.16
C TRP A 162 -10.81 4.30 -8.99
N GLY A 163 -9.71 3.56 -9.07
CA GLY A 163 -8.59 3.91 -9.94
C GLY A 163 -8.97 3.86 -11.42
N ILE A 164 -9.69 2.81 -11.84
CA ILE A 164 -10.17 2.65 -13.21
C ILE A 164 -11.17 3.77 -13.55
N ASP A 165 -12.12 4.06 -12.67
CA ASP A 165 -13.10 5.15 -12.84
C ASP A 165 -12.41 6.53 -12.92
N ALA A 166 -11.27 6.68 -12.28
CA ALA A 166 -10.43 7.88 -12.36
C ALA A 166 -9.56 7.95 -13.63
N GLY A 167 -9.64 6.97 -14.54
CA GLY A 167 -8.86 6.92 -15.78
C GLY A 167 -7.46 6.35 -15.66
N LEU A 168 -7.18 5.60 -14.59
CA LEU A 168 -5.95 4.85 -14.38
C LEU A 168 -6.08 3.42 -14.93
N LYS A 169 -4.96 2.72 -15.07
CA LYS A 169 -4.91 1.29 -15.39
C LYS A 169 -4.77 0.51 -14.09
N GLY A 170 -5.89 0.00 -13.57
CA GLY A 170 -5.94 -0.78 -12.35
C GLY A 170 -5.24 -2.14 -12.51
N ILE A 171 -4.46 -2.51 -11.50
CA ILE A 171 -3.84 -3.84 -11.35
C ILE A 171 -4.14 -4.31 -9.94
N LEU A 172 -4.84 -5.45 -9.82
CA LEU A 172 -5.08 -6.09 -8.53
C LEU A 172 -3.93 -7.04 -8.18
N ILE A 173 -3.42 -6.92 -6.97
CA ILE A 173 -2.52 -7.93 -6.38
C ILE A 173 -3.38 -8.95 -5.65
N GLU A 174 -3.27 -10.21 -6.09
CA GLU A 174 -4.06 -11.32 -5.55
C GLU A 174 -3.61 -11.73 -4.14
N HIS A 175 -4.58 -11.84 -3.25
CA HIS A 175 -4.49 -12.39 -1.91
C HIS A 175 -5.67 -13.32 -1.64
N GLY A 176 -5.58 -14.16 -0.58
CA GLY A 176 -6.66 -15.09 -0.24
C GLY A 176 -8.03 -14.44 0.00
N HIS A 177 -8.05 -13.17 0.42
CA HIS A 177 -9.29 -12.44 0.71
C HIS A 177 -9.93 -11.75 -0.50
N ASN A 178 -9.27 -11.72 -1.67
CA ASN A 178 -9.77 -11.05 -2.88
C ASN A 178 -9.79 -11.95 -4.11
N MET A 179 -9.70 -13.27 -3.95
CA MET A 179 -9.61 -14.25 -5.05
C MET A 179 -10.87 -14.31 -5.92
N ASP A 180 -12.01 -13.86 -5.41
CA ASP A 180 -13.32 -13.95 -6.09
C ASP A 180 -13.64 -12.67 -6.89
N TYR A 181 -12.72 -11.73 -6.98
CA TYR A 181 -12.89 -10.48 -7.71
C TYR A 181 -12.67 -10.63 -9.22
#